data_89af280bd4f4ec6b0415dc2416b155a0
#
_entry.id   89af280bd4f4ec6b0415dc2416b155a0
#
_cell.length_a   1.000
_cell.length_b   1.000
_cell.length_c   1.000
_cell.angle_alpha   90.00
_cell.angle_beta   90.00
_cell.angle_gamma   90.00
#
_symmetry.space_group_name_H-M   'P 1'
#
loop_
_entity.id
_entity.type
_entity.pdbx_description
1 polymer ?
#
loop_
_entity_poly.entity_id
_entity_poly.type
_entity_poly.pdbx_seq_one_letter_code
_entity_poly.pdbx_strand_id
1 'polypeptide(L)'
;MSALRALGIGLRARGWTVAVAALVVFAVYQALILTILVGGLGGAPNYARLYPAWENARRIVRLTPSAADAITLIGREPLLEYGRRHPVYGVAVWSYELTWSSLAFFVSFSALVGLYLGLGGLATRWGALGSLSGATVVGLLGASVSSLTHCGLGSFGVLLAVAGVSTATVQWFQRLEPVLIPAGYALIVLAILVRARGLAPAWPVAAA
;
A
#
# COMPACT_ATOMS: atom_id res chain seq x y z
N MET A 1 17.72 -26.22 3.74
CA MET A 1 16.27 -25.94 3.94
C MET A 1 15.83 -24.92 2.91
N SER A 2 14.70 -25.12 2.20
CA SER A 2 14.23 -24.13 1.22
C SER A 2 13.73 -22.85 1.92
N ALA A 3 13.87 -21.69 1.25
CA ALA A 3 13.42 -20.39 1.78
C ALA A 3 11.92 -20.41 2.13
N LEU A 4 11.11 -21.11 1.34
CA LEU A 4 9.67 -21.25 1.59
C LEU A 4 9.37 -22.03 2.88
N ARG A 5 10.13 -23.08 3.17
CA ARG A 5 9.97 -23.86 4.41
C ARG A 5 10.37 -23.01 5.63
N ALA A 6 11.46 -22.24 5.53
CA ALA A 6 11.88 -21.30 6.57
C ALA A 6 10.81 -20.22 6.80
N LEU A 7 10.23 -19.69 5.73
CA LEU A 7 9.15 -18.71 5.79
C LEU A 7 7.91 -19.28 6.51
N GLY A 8 7.50 -20.52 6.18
CA GLY A 8 6.37 -21.18 6.82
C GLY A 8 6.57 -21.38 8.33
N ILE A 9 7.77 -21.79 8.75
CA ILE A 9 8.12 -21.92 10.16
C ILE A 9 8.08 -20.54 10.85
N GLY A 10 8.67 -19.52 10.22
CA GLY A 10 8.66 -18.15 10.75
C GLY A 10 7.27 -17.54 10.91
N LEU A 11 6.40 -17.79 9.94
CA LEU A 11 5.00 -17.33 10.02
C LEU A 11 4.24 -18.03 11.15
N ARG A 12 4.44 -19.33 11.35
CA ARG A 12 3.82 -20.06 12.48
C ARG A 12 4.31 -19.51 13.83
N ALA A 13 5.61 -19.23 13.95
CA ALA A 13 6.21 -18.75 15.20
C ALA A 13 5.88 -17.27 15.49
N ARG A 14 5.72 -16.44 14.47
CA ARG A 14 5.61 -14.97 14.60
C ARG A 14 4.42 -14.36 13.87
N GLY A 15 3.41 -15.15 13.52
CA GLY A 15 2.25 -14.69 12.74
C GLY A 15 1.55 -13.48 13.32
N TRP A 16 1.42 -13.43 14.64
CA TRP A 16 0.86 -12.27 15.34
C TRP A 16 1.71 -11.01 15.15
N THR A 17 3.04 -11.12 15.30
CA THR A 17 3.95 -9.98 15.09
C THR A 17 3.89 -9.46 13.66
N VAL A 18 3.81 -10.37 12.68
CA VAL A 18 3.64 -10.02 11.27
C VAL A 18 2.30 -9.29 11.04
N ALA A 19 1.22 -9.80 11.61
CA ALA A 19 -0.11 -9.19 11.48
C ALA A 19 -0.16 -7.78 12.09
N VAL A 20 0.39 -7.63 13.29
CA VAL A 20 0.48 -6.32 13.96
C VAL A 20 1.35 -5.36 13.16
N ALA A 21 2.52 -5.80 12.67
CA ALA A 21 3.38 -4.97 11.86
C ALA A 21 2.69 -4.53 10.57
N ALA A 22 1.97 -5.43 9.88
CA ALA A 22 1.21 -5.10 8.69
C ALA A 22 0.10 -4.07 8.98
N LEU A 23 -0.63 -4.24 10.07
CA LEU A 23 -1.67 -3.30 10.50
C LEU A 23 -1.09 -1.91 10.82
N VAL A 24 0.04 -1.87 11.52
CA VAL A 24 0.74 -0.61 11.83
C VAL A 24 1.19 0.09 10.54
N VAL A 25 1.79 -0.64 9.60
CA VAL A 25 2.21 -0.10 8.30
C VAL A 25 1.02 0.47 7.55
N PHE A 26 -0.09 -0.28 7.50
CA PHE A 26 -1.33 0.20 6.86
C PHE A 26 -1.84 1.48 7.52
N ALA A 27 -1.92 1.52 8.85
CA ALA A 27 -2.41 2.68 9.58
C ALA A 27 -1.50 3.91 9.39
N VAL A 28 -0.18 3.72 9.46
CA VAL A 28 0.80 4.80 9.22
C VAL A 28 0.66 5.35 7.81
N TYR A 29 0.46 4.47 6.82
CA TYR A 29 0.28 4.88 5.44
C TYR A 29 -0.98 5.73 5.24
N GLN A 30 -2.12 5.28 5.81
CA GLN A 30 -3.37 6.04 5.75
C GLN A 30 -3.27 7.39 6.50
N ALA A 31 -2.62 7.40 7.66
CA ALA A 31 -2.37 8.62 8.42
C ALA A 31 -1.49 9.61 7.64
N LEU A 32 -0.47 9.12 6.94
CA LEU A 32 0.39 9.94 6.09
C LEU A 32 -0.41 10.60 4.95
N ILE A 33 -1.21 9.81 4.22
CA ILE A 33 -2.09 10.34 3.15
C ILE A 33 -3.00 11.42 3.72
N LEU A 34 -3.68 11.14 4.83
CA LEU A 34 -4.58 12.11 5.45
C LEU A 34 -3.85 13.39 5.87
N THR A 35 -2.67 13.25 6.47
CA THR A 35 -1.84 14.39 6.90
C THR A 35 -1.45 15.28 5.72
N ILE A 36 -1.04 14.66 4.61
CA ILE A 36 -0.68 15.39 3.39
C ILE A 36 -1.92 16.09 2.81
N LEU A 37 -3.08 15.43 2.74
CA LEU A 37 -4.32 16.02 2.23
C LEU A 37 -4.78 17.21 3.09
N VAL A 38 -4.79 17.03 4.40
CA VAL A 38 -5.21 18.08 5.35
C VAL A 38 -4.23 19.25 5.35
N GLY A 39 -2.92 18.98 5.36
CA GLY A 39 -1.88 20.01 5.39
C GLY A 39 -1.72 20.75 4.05
N GLY A 40 -1.82 20.02 2.94
CA GLY A 40 -1.60 20.56 1.60
C GLY A 40 -2.82 21.25 0.99
N LEU A 41 -4.03 20.79 1.31
CA LEU A 41 -5.27 21.25 0.66
C LEU A 41 -6.20 22.07 1.60
N GLY A 42 -5.73 22.38 2.79
CA GLY A 42 -6.37 23.38 3.64
C GLY A 42 -7.55 22.88 4.47
N GLY A 43 -7.31 21.88 5.32
CA GLY A 43 -8.16 21.60 6.48
C GLY A 43 -8.77 20.18 6.51
N ALA A 44 -9.24 19.82 7.70
CA ALA A 44 -9.80 18.51 8.00
C ALA A 44 -11.01 18.15 7.12
N PRO A 45 -11.24 16.87 6.84
CA PRO A 45 -12.43 16.40 6.13
C PRO A 45 -13.69 16.78 6.92
N ASN A 46 -14.75 17.18 6.22
CA ASN A 46 -16.04 17.51 6.80
C ASN A 46 -17.17 16.63 6.26
N TYR A 47 -16.85 15.66 5.41
CA TYR A 47 -17.79 14.64 4.99
C TYR A 47 -17.07 13.31 4.76
N ALA A 48 -17.84 12.23 4.92
CA ALA A 48 -17.46 10.88 4.53
C ALA A 48 -18.69 10.18 3.93
N ARG A 49 -18.46 9.38 2.89
CA ARG A 49 -19.50 8.62 2.19
C ARG A 49 -19.03 7.19 1.98
N LEU A 50 -19.82 6.24 2.45
CA LEU A 50 -19.67 4.82 2.15
C LEU A 50 -20.51 4.48 0.92
N TYR A 51 -19.95 3.74 -0.01
CA TYR A 51 -20.62 3.29 -1.22
C TYR A 51 -21.11 1.84 -1.06
N PRO A 52 -22.24 1.46 -1.66
CA PRO A 52 -22.72 0.08 -1.67
C PRO A 52 -21.90 -0.78 -2.67
N ALA A 53 -20.58 -0.83 -2.43
CA ALA A 53 -19.60 -1.36 -3.38
C ALA A 53 -19.84 -2.84 -3.73
N TRP A 54 -20.40 -3.63 -2.80
CA TRP A 54 -20.74 -5.01 -3.07
C TRP A 54 -21.93 -5.17 -4.04
N GLU A 55 -22.93 -4.31 -3.90
CA GLU A 55 -24.08 -4.28 -4.80
C GLU A 55 -23.67 -3.81 -6.20
N ASN A 56 -22.83 -2.77 -6.25
CA ASN A 56 -22.25 -2.26 -7.49
C ASN A 56 -21.40 -3.32 -8.17
N ALA A 57 -20.53 -4.03 -7.45
CA ALA A 57 -19.72 -5.11 -8.00
C ALA A 57 -20.58 -6.23 -8.60
N ARG A 58 -21.63 -6.66 -7.89
CA ARG A 58 -22.59 -7.64 -8.42
C ARG A 58 -23.30 -7.17 -9.69
N ARG A 59 -23.66 -5.89 -9.75
CA ARG A 59 -24.29 -5.28 -10.94
C ARG A 59 -23.33 -5.27 -12.10
N ILE A 60 -22.07 -4.88 -11.89
CA ILE A 60 -21.02 -4.88 -12.92
C ILE A 60 -20.83 -6.26 -13.49
N VAL A 61 -20.69 -7.30 -12.66
CA VAL A 61 -20.53 -8.69 -13.12
C VAL A 61 -21.71 -9.15 -13.98
N ARG A 62 -22.94 -8.74 -13.65
CA ARG A 62 -24.14 -9.12 -14.41
C ARG A 62 -24.27 -8.40 -15.74
N LEU A 63 -23.77 -7.16 -15.83
CA LEU A 63 -23.97 -6.30 -17.00
C LEU A 63 -22.76 -6.29 -17.95
N THR A 64 -21.59 -6.77 -17.50
CA THR A 64 -20.36 -6.73 -18.29
C THR A 64 -20.07 -8.11 -18.87
N PRO A 65 -20.10 -8.27 -20.21
CA PRO A 65 -19.88 -9.57 -20.85
C PRO A 65 -18.46 -10.10 -20.67
N SER A 66 -17.47 -9.20 -20.61
CA SER A 66 -16.06 -9.56 -20.46
C SER A 66 -15.66 -9.61 -18.98
N ALA A 67 -15.12 -10.74 -18.52
CA ALA A 67 -14.60 -10.89 -17.16
C ALA A 67 -13.43 -9.92 -16.86
N ALA A 68 -12.58 -9.66 -17.85
CA ALA A 68 -11.45 -8.73 -17.69
C ALA A 68 -11.94 -7.29 -17.48
N ASP A 69 -12.95 -6.86 -18.24
CA ASP A 69 -13.55 -5.54 -18.10
C ASP A 69 -14.30 -5.43 -16.78
N ALA A 70 -15.03 -6.49 -16.39
CA ALA A 70 -15.72 -6.52 -15.10
C ALA A 70 -14.74 -6.36 -13.92
N ILE A 71 -13.60 -7.06 -13.92
CA ILE A 71 -12.56 -6.94 -12.90
C ILE A 71 -12.00 -5.52 -12.87
N THR A 72 -11.73 -4.95 -14.04
CA THR A 72 -11.20 -3.58 -14.16
C THR A 72 -12.20 -2.55 -13.62
N LEU A 73 -13.47 -2.67 -13.95
CA LEU A 73 -14.53 -1.79 -13.47
C LEU A 73 -14.73 -1.92 -11.96
N ILE A 74 -14.80 -3.16 -11.43
CA ILE A 74 -14.88 -3.41 -9.98
C ILE A 74 -13.68 -2.79 -9.28
N GLY A 75 -12.48 -2.96 -9.80
CA GLY A 75 -11.27 -2.38 -9.22
C GLY A 75 -11.35 -0.85 -9.04
N ARG A 76 -12.08 -0.16 -9.90
CA ARG A 76 -12.27 1.30 -9.87
C ARG A 76 -13.47 1.76 -9.05
N GLU A 77 -14.35 0.83 -8.62
CA GLU A 77 -15.50 1.20 -7.80
C GLU A 77 -15.05 1.76 -6.44
N PRO A 78 -15.57 2.91 -6.02
CA PRO A 78 -15.28 3.48 -4.73
C PRO A 78 -15.94 2.67 -3.61
N LEU A 79 -15.18 2.47 -2.52
CA LEU A 79 -15.62 1.87 -1.26
C LEU A 79 -16.01 2.96 -0.26
N LEU A 80 -15.11 3.93 -0.15
CA LEU A 80 -15.18 5.03 0.80
C LEU A 80 -14.67 6.29 0.10
N GLU A 81 -15.40 7.36 0.25
CA GLU A 81 -14.96 8.71 -0.09
C GLU A 81 -15.00 9.57 1.17
N TYR A 82 -13.96 10.32 1.42
CA TYR A 82 -13.98 11.38 2.40
C TYR A 82 -13.25 12.60 1.87
N GLY A 83 -13.63 13.75 2.39
CA GLY A 83 -13.06 14.98 1.87
C GLY A 83 -13.61 16.23 2.54
N ARG A 84 -13.27 17.34 1.96
CA ARG A 84 -13.71 18.65 2.42
C ARG A 84 -14.54 19.34 1.36
N ARG A 85 -15.71 19.80 1.73
CA ARG A 85 -16.56 20.68 0.93
C ARG A 85 -16.45 22.11 1.42
N HIS A 86 -16.53 23.04 0.49
CA HIS A 86 -16.60 24.46 0.82
C HIS A 86 -17.91 24.74 1.56
N PRO A 87 -17.88 25.40 2.74
CA PRO A 87 -19.06 25.56 3.60
C PRO A 87 -20.18 26.35 2.94
N VAL A 88 -19.85 27.28 2.05
CA VAL A 88 -20.85 28.15 1.40
C VAL A 88 -21.31 27.58 0.06
N TYR A 89 -20.38 27.09 -0.76
CA TYR A 89 -20.68 26.68 -2.13
C TYR A 89 -20.98 25.18 -2.26
N GLY A 90 -20.73 24.37 -1.22
CA GLY A 90 -20.97 22.93 -1.22
C GLY A 90 -20.08 22.13 -2.17
N VAL A 91 -19.23 22.79 -2.96
CA VAL A 91 -18.30 22.12 -3.88
C VAL A 91 -17.16 21.46 -3.13
N ALA A 92 -16.67 20.33 -3.64
CA ALA A 92 -15.53 19.65 -3.07
C ALA A 92 -14.27 20.51 -3.25
N VAL A 93 -13.62 20.83 -2.13
CA VAL A 93 -12.29 21.45 -2.11
C VAL A 93 -11.24 20.39 -2.40
N TRP A 94 -11.39 19.24 -1.75
CA TRP A 94 -10.64 18.01 -2.01
C TRP A 94 -11.47 16.77 -1.62
N SER A 95 -11.21 15.67 -2.29
CA SER A 95 -11.76 14.37 -1.92
C SER A 95 -10.69 13.28 -2.11
N TYR A 96 -10.80 12.24 -1.31
CA TYR A 96 -10.02 11.02 -1.41
C TYR A 96 -10.99 9.86 -1.54
N GLU A 97 -10.79 9.07 -2.57
CA GLU A 97 -11.59 7.87 -2.84
C GLU A 97 -10.74 6.63 -2.62
N LEU A 98 -11.18 5.76 -1.72
CA LEU A 98 -10.64 4.42 -1.57
C LEU A 98 -11.41 3.47 -2.47
N THR A 99 -10.76 2.94 -3.49
CA THR A 99 -11.32 1.96 -4.42
C THR A 99 -10.90 0.53 -4.04
N TRP A 100 -11.52 -0.49 -4.66
CA TRP A 100 -11.10 -1.88 -4.46
C TRP A 100 -9.63 -2.12 -4.84
N SER A 101 -9.17 -1.56 -5.96
CA SER A 101 -7.78 -1.69 -6.39
C SER A 101 -6.81 -1.02 -5.41
N SER A 102 -7.14 0.17 -4.93
CA SER A 102 -6.34 0.88 -3.93
C SER A 102 -6.28 0.11 -2.62
N LEU A 103 -7.42 -0.41 -2.14
CA LEU A 103 -7.47 -1.22 -0.93
C LEU A 103 -6.62 -2.49 -1.07
N ALA A 104 -6.78 -3.22 -2.19
CA ALA A 104 -5.99 -4.43 -2.46
C ALA A 104 -4.49 -4.13 -2.49
N PHE A 105 -4.10 -3.01 -3.11
CA PHE A 105 -2.72 -2.55 -3.10
C PHE A 105 -2.24 -2.27 -1.67
N PHE A 106 -2.93 -1.44 -0.90
CA PHE A 106 -2.51 -1.09 0.46
C PHE A 106 -2.41 -2.30 1.38
N VAL A 107 -3.37 -3.21 1.29
CA VAL A 107 -3.38 -4.44 2.11
C VAL A 107 -2.21 -5.35 1.71
N SER A 108 -2.02 -5.62 0.42
CA SER A 108 -0.94 -6.49 -0.05
C SER A 108 0.44 -5.90 0.24
N PHE A 109 0.62 -4.61 0.01
CA PHE A 109 1.86 -3.90 0.31
C PHE A 109 2.16 -3.93 1.82
N SER A 110 1.19 -3.57 2.65
CA SER A 110 1.35 -3.58 4.11
C SER A 110 1.61 -4.99 4.64
N ALA A 111 0.99 -6.01 4.05
CA ALA A 111 1.25 -7.41 4.41
C ALA A 111 2.69 -7.83 4.10
N LEU A 112 3.22 -7.46 2.92
CA LEU A 112 4.60 -7.76 2.54
C LEU A 112 5.61 -7.02 3.43
N VAL A 113 5.39 -5.74 3.69
CA VAL A 113 6.25 -4.97 4.60
C VAL A 113 6.16 -5.50 6.03
N GLY A 114 4.95 -5.81 6.50
CA GLY A 114 4.73 -6.42 7.81
C GLY A 114 5.41 -7.78 7.94
N LEU A 115 5.37 -8.59 6.89
CA LEU A 115 6.08 -9.87 6.82
C LEU A 115 7.60 -9.67 6.90
N TYR A 116 8.14 -8.73 6.14
CA TYR A 116 9.56 -8.39 6.19
C TYR A 116 10.01 -7.93 7.58
N LEU A 117 9.25 -7.03 8.21
CA LEU A 117 9.54 -6.51 9.55
C LEU A 117 9.34 -7.57 10.62
N GLY A 118 8.25 -8.33 10.56
CA GLY A 118 7.90 -9.36 11.55
C GLY A 118 8.88 -10.52 11.57
N LEU A 119 9.38 -10.94 10.42
CA LEU A 119 10.43 -11.97 10.32
C LEU A 119 11.76 -11.49 10.93
N GLY A 120 12.05 -10.19 10.84
CA GLY A 120 13.26 -9.61 11.39
C GLY A 120 13.31 -9.48 12.91
N GLY A 121 12.14 -9.46 13.51
CA GLY A 121 11.97 -9.15 14.93
C GLY A 121 12.27 -7.68 15.23
N LEU A 122 11.33 -6.98 15.84
CA LEU A 122 11.56 -5.66 16.46
C LEU A 122 12.61 -5.75 17.60
N ALA A 123 12.95 -6.96 18.04
CA ALA A 123 13.83 -7.25 19.15
C ALA A 123 15.32 -7.28 18.81
N THR A 124 15.69 -7.36 17.57
CA THR A 124 17.11 -7.29 17.22
C THR A 124 17.50 -5.84 16.96
N ARG A 125 17.76 -5.12 18.06
CA ARG A 125 18.61 -3.92 18.15
C ARG A 125 18.49 -2.95 16.95
N TRP A 126 18.27 -1.70 17.22
CA TRP A 126 18.33 -0.54 16.30
C TRP A 126 19.49 -0.57 15.28
N GLY A 127 20.47 -1.46 15.46
CA GLY A 127 21.54 -1.74 14.50
C GLY A 127 21.10 -2.50 13.23
N ALA A 128 19.90 -3.12 13.21
CA ALA A 128 19.38 -3.80 12.02
C ALA A 128 18.73 -2.87 11.00
N LEU A 129 18.43 -1.62 11.35
CA LEU A 129 18.05 -0.59 10.38
C LEU A 129 19.21 -0.25 9.42
N GLY A 130 20.46 -0.41 9.86
CA GLY A 130 21.64 -0.23 9.02
C GLY A 130 21.83 -1.33 7.96
N SER A 131 21.15 -2.48 8.08
CA SER A 131 21.18 -3.56 7.09
C SER A 131 19.97 -3.58 6.13
N LEU A 132 19.09 -2.58 6.18
CA LEU A 132 18.18 -2.32 5.07
C LEU A 132 19.06 -2.00 3.87
N SER A 133 19.30 -2.99 3.01
CA SER A 133 20.02 -2.76 1.77
C SER A 133 19.35 -1.58 1.07
N GLY A 134 20.12 -0.65 0.50
CA GLY A 134 19.56 0.51 -0.21
C GLY A 134 18.48 0.11 -1.23
N ALA A 135 18.56 -1.12 -1.80
CA ALA A 135 17.58 -1.72 -2.66
C ALA A 135 16.19 -1.90 -1.98
N THR A 136 16.15 -2.25 -0.68
CA THR A 136 14.88 -2.40 0.06
C THR A 136 14.25 -1.04 0.32
N VAL A 137 15.06 -0.03 0.65
CA VAL A 137 14.60 1.36 0.83
C VAL A 137 14.10 1.93 -0.50
N VAL A 138 14.83 1.73 -1.59
CA VAL A 138 14.43 2.16 -2.93
C VAL A 138 13.17 1.44 -3.40
N GLY A 139 13.06 0.12 -3.14
CA GLY A 139 11.84 -0.64 -3.43
C GLY A 139 10.63 -0.17 -2.63
N LEU A 140 10.80 0.12 -1.33
CA LEU A 140 9.77 0.69 -0.47
C LEU A 140 9.35 2.09 -0.93
N LEU A 141 10.30 2.95 -1.21
CA LEU A 141 10.04 4.31 -1.71
C LEU A 141 9.41 4.27 -3.11
N GLY A 142 9.94 3.46 -4.01
CA GLY A 142 9.41 3.30 -5.36
C GLY A 142 7.97 2.79 -5.37
N ALA A 143 7.68 1.74 -4.60
CA ALA A 143 6.33 1.22 -4.46
C ALA A 143 5.40 2.23 -3.78
N SER A 144 5.89 2.98 -2.78
CA SER A 144 5.11 4.02 -2.11
C SER A 144 4.78 5.17 -3.04
N VAL A 145 5.75 5.69 -3.80
CA VAL A 145 5.53 6.77 -4.77
C VAL A 145 4.59 6.31 -5.88
N SER A 146 4.75 5.08 -6.37
CA SER A 146 3.92 4.52 -7.43
C SER A 146 2.47 4.32 -6.98
N SER A 147 2.25 3.83 -5.75
CA SER A 147 0.90 3.66 -5.21
C SER A 147 0.15 4.97 -5.03
N LEU A 148 0.89 6.01 -4.72
CA LEU A 148 0.35 7.34 -4.54
C LEU A 148 -0.17 7.93 -5.87
N THR A 149 0.40 7.55 -7.00
CA THR A 149 -0.08 7.98 -8.32
C THR A 149 -1.33 7.21 -8.78
N HIS A 150 -1.52 5.98 -8.28
CA HIS A 150 -2.64 5.10 -8.68
C HIS A 150 -3.96 5.41 -7.95
N CYS A 151 -3.89 6.00 -6.77
CA CYS A 151 -5.07 6.24 -5.92
C CYS A 151 -6.00 7.38 -6.38
N GLY A 152 -5.92 7.80 -7.61
CA GLY A 152 -6.80 8.82 -8.18
C GLY A 152 -6.05 10.07 -8.58
N LEU A 153 -5.92 10.21 -9.87
CA LEU A 153 -5.27 11.32 -10.57
C LEU A 153 -5.67 12.74 -10.10
N GLY A 154 -6.85 12.90 -9.45
CA GLY A 154 -7.32 14.20 -9.00
C GLY A 154 -6.60 14.73 -7.76
N SER A 155 -6.49 13.91 -6.73
CA SER A 155 -6.03 14.38 -5.41
C SER A 155 -4.51 14.33 -5.27
N PHE A 156 -3.85 13.36 -5.88
CA PHE A 156 -2.42 13.13 -5.67
C PHE A 156 -1.53 13.93 -6.63
N GLY A 157 -1.95 14.13 -7.86
CA GLY A 157 -1.31 15.11 -8.75
C GLY A 157 -1.28 16.49 -8.12
N VAL A 158 -2.37 16.86 -7.44
CA VAL A 158 -2.45 18.10 -6.65
C VAL A 158 -1.51 18.07 -5.45
N LEU A 159 -1.38 16.93 -4.75
CA LEU A 159 -0.47 16.78 -3.60
C LEU A 159 1.00 16.91 -4.00
N LEU A 160 1.40 16.27 -5.06
CA LEU A 160 2.76 16.41 -5.59
C LEU A 160 3.02 17.84 -6.07
N ALA A 161 2.02 18.47 -6.68
CA ALA A 161 2.12 19.90 -7.07
C ALA A 161 2.22 20.80 -5.84
N VAL A 162 1.45 20.55 -4.78
CA VAL A 162 1.53 21.27 -3.50
C VAL A 162 2.87 21.02 -2.81
N ALA A 163 3.43 19.80 -2.92
CA ALA A 163 4.78 19.48 -2.45
C ALA A 163 5.90 20.07 -3.35
N GLY A 164 5.56 20.88 -4.35
CA GLY A 164 6.53 21.52 -5.24
C GLY A 164 7.04 20.60 -6.36
N VAL A 165 6.47 19.43 -6.55
CA VAL A 165 6.82 18.53 -7.65
C VAL A 165 6.16 19.02 -8.93
N SER A 166 6.94 19.20 -10.00
CA SER A 166 6.41 19.66 -11.26
C SER A 166 5.41 18.67 -11.88
N THR A 167 4.40 19.17 -12.59
CA THR A 167 3.44 18.35 -13.32
C THR A 167 4.11 17.42 -14.32
N ALA A 168 5.21 17.84 -14.92
CA ALA A 168 6.02 17.01 -15.81
C ALA A 168 6.62 15.80 -15.09
N THR A 169 7.12 15.99 -13.87
CA THR A 169 7.66 14.92 -13.03
C THR A 169 6.55 13.92 -12.64
N VAL A 170 5.36 14.42 -12.28
CA VAL A 170 4.21 13.57 -11.97
C VAL A 170 3.81 12.71 -13.18
N GLN A 171 3.72 13.30 -14.37
CA GLN A 171 3.40 12.58 -15.60
C GLN A 171 4.47 11.53 -15.96
N TRP A 172 5.74 11.84 -15.70
CA TRP A 172 6.83 10.90 -15.90
C TRP A 172 6.69 9.67 -14.98
N PHE A 173 6.42 9.88 -13.69
CA PHE A 173 6.16 8.79 -12.76
C PHE A 173 4.96 7.94 -13.17
N GLN A 174 3.88 8.56 -13.63
CA GLN A 174 2.70 7.83 -14.12
C GLN A 174 3.01 6.92 -15.31
N ARG A 175 3.87 7.37 -16.23
CA ARG A 175 4.30 6.51 -17.36
C ARG A 175 5.16 5.34 -16.91
N LEU A 176 5.90 5.47 -15.82
CA LEU A 176 6.75 4.42 -15.27
C LEU A 176 6.00 3.49 -14.30
N GLU A 177 4.82 3.87 -13.86
CA GLU A 177 4.00 3.12 -12.90
C GLU A 177 3.85 1.63 -13.26
N PRO A 178 3.51 1.23 -14.51
CA PRO A 178 3.38 -0.17 -14.90
C PRO A 178 4.65 -1.00 -14.68
N VAL A 179 5.81 -0.35 -14.58
CA VAL A 179 7.11 -0.99 -14.33
C VAL A 179 7.49 -0.88 -12.86
N LEU A 180 7.27 0.28 -12.24
CA LEU A 180 7.70 0.55 -10.86
C LEU A 180 6.93 -0.30 -9.83
N ILE A 181 5.63 -0.50 -10.02
CA ILE A 181 4.83 -1.32 -9.09
C ILE A 181 5.30 -2.78 -9.07
N PRO A 182 5.35 -3.50 -10.21
CA PRO A 182 5.85 -4.87 -10.21
C PRO A 182 7.30 -4.98 -9.73
N ALA A 183 8.17 -4.03 -10.09
CA ALA A 183 9.55 -4.00 -9.63
C ALA A 183 9.64 -3.82 -8.11
N GLY A 184 8.85 -2.93 -7.52
CA GLY A 184 8.77 -2.74 -6.08
C GLY A 184 8.32 -4.01 -5.35
N TYR A 185 7.27 -4.68 -5.84
CA TYR A 185 6.82 -5.95 -5.30
C TYR A 185 7.90 -7.05 -5.42
N ALA A 186 8.56 -7.16 -6.57
CA ALA A 186 9.63 -8.13 -6.78
C ALA A 186 10.80 -7.91 -5.81
N LEU A 187 11.20 -6.66 -5.59
CA LEU A 187 12.27 -6.31 -4.65
C LEU A 187 11.90 -6.66 -3.20
N ILE A 188 10.67 -6.38 -2.76
CA ILE A 188 10.22 -6.74 -1.42
C ILE A 188 10.18 -8.26 -1.25
N VAL A 189 9.63 -8.98 -2.22
CA VAL A 189 9.60 -10.45 -2.18
C VAL A 189 11.02 -11.02 -2.14
N LEU A 190 11.94 -10.51 -2.96
CA LEU A 190 13.34 -10.91 -2.93
C LEU A 190 13.98 -10.65 -1.57
N ALA A 191 13.76 -9.47 -0.98
CA ALA A 191 14.25 -9.13 0.34
C ALA A 191 13.71 -10.08 1.43
N ILE A 192 12.44 -10.44 1.37
CA ILE A 192 11.82 -11.43 2.27
C ILE A 192 12.49 -12.81 2.11
N LEU A 193 12.71 -13.26 0.88
CA LEU A 193 13.34 -14.57 0.61
C LEU A 193 14.80 -14.62 1.08
N VAL A 194 15.56 -13.56 0.84
CA VAL A 194 16.95 -13.43 1.33
C VAL A 194 16.97 -13.48 2.86
N ARG A 195 16.09 -12.73 3.49
CA ARG A 195 15.98 -12.71 4.95
C ARG A 195 15.55 -14.06 5.53
N ALA A 196 14.60 -14.74 4.92
CA ALA A 196 14.16 -16.07 5.33
C ALA A 196 15.28 -17.11 5.25
N ARG A 197 16.14 -17.03 4.22
CA ARG A 197 17.34 -17.88 4.12
C ARG A 197 18.35 -17.60 5.23
N GLY A 198 18.58 -16.36 5.60
CA GLY A 198 19.49 -15.98 6.67
C GLY A 198 19.03 -16.40 8.06
N LEU A 199 17.72 -16.55 8.27
CA LEU A 199 17.14 -17.01 9.55
C LEU A 199 17.10 -18.53 9.67
N ALA A 200 17.21 -19.27 8.58
CA ALA A 200 17.11 -20.73 8.56
C ALA A 200 18.09 -21.48 9.52
N PRO A 201 19.35 -21.03 9.71
CA PRO A 201 20.27 -21.67 10.65
C PRO A 201 19.97 -21.36 12.13
N ALA A 202 19.29 -20.25 12.40
CA ALA A 202 19.05 -19.76 13.76
C ALA A 202 17.78 -20.35 14.41
N TRP A 203 16.95 -21.04 13.64
CA TRP A 203 15.78 -21.71 14.19
C TRP A 203 16.08 -23.16 14.52
N PRO A 204 16.10 -23.53 15.83
CA PRO A 204 16.20 -24.93 16.21
C PRO A 204 15.03 -25.65 15.58
N VAL A 205 15.33 -26.72 14.85
CA VAL A 205 14.32 -27.70 14.46
C VAL A 205 13.73 -28.16 15.78
N ALA A 206 12.54 -27.67 16.14
CA ALA A 206 11.80 -28.22 17.24
C ALA A 206 11.66 -29.70 16.93
N ALA A 207 12.38 -30.50 17.66
CA ALA A 207 12.28 -31.96 17.59
C ALA A 207 10.82 -32.31 17.76
N ALA A 208 10.29 -32.98 16.75
CA ALA A 208 8.95 -33.55 16.75
C ALA A 208 8.82 -34.57 17.84
#